data_4d9777bd8dee08b793334d5599f2387f
#
_entry.id   4d9777bd8dee08b793334d5599f2387f
#
_cell.length_a   1.000
_cell.length_b   1.000
_cell.length_c   1.000
_cell.angle_alpha   90.00
_cell.angle_beta   90.00
_cell.angle_gamma   90.00
#
_symmetry.space_group_name_H-M   'P 1'
#
loop_
_entity.id
_entity.type
_entity.pdbx_description
1 polymer ?
#
loop_
_entity_poly.entity_id
_entity_poly.type
_entity_poly.pdbx_seq_one_letter_code
_entity_poly.pdbx_strand_id
1 'polypeptide(L)'
;MSKSYKMLVLDALLAAEDLTQGMSVDSLAQNVVRSASRNPRFASDLSVPLNDVDGVRKLLVEHPIAAWVAGKGTGGERHFEFKESVFRLAFDVHPAAQATFKQMTGEIVDWRIAQYLARSIAPSVPVTGSPKNLDLWQSYSRSDIPPMFGAVFNTGSWNSGMVLTGQSLILLVTLTKGNLAAGNEYLDHFIDDQTFEWQSQNQTTQASKHGRIINGSLRGYSVHLFIRPTKLRGGGAAPFVYCGVPQFVDWRGEKPITVQWKLETPVPEHLRRLFKVGG
;
A
#
# COMPACT_ATOMS: atom_id res chain seq x y z
N MET A 1 1.29 -0.53 6.70
CA MET A 1 1.85 -0.58 8.08
C MET A 1 3.33 -0.85 7.94
N SER A 2 4.19 0.05 8.41
CA SER A 2 5.66 -0.08 8.31
C SER A 2 6.27 -0.92 9.44
N LYS A 3 5.61 -0.96 10.59
CA LYS A 3 5.99 -1.74 11.78
C LYS A 3 4.74 -2.30 12.48
N SER A 4 4.90 -3.38 13.23
CA SER A 4 3.80 -4.12 13.87
C SER A 4 3.23 -3.49 15.14
N TYR A 5 3.86 -2.48 15.72
CA TYR A 5 3.53 -1.92 17.06
C TYR A 5 2.04 -1.73 17.34
N LYS A 6 1.31 -1.08 16.42
CA LYS A 6 -0.12 -0.79 16.62
C LYS A 6 -0.94 -2.06 16.76
N MET A 7 -0.64 -3.06 15.96
CA MET A 7 -1.38 -4.32 16.01
C MET A 7 -1.01 -5.13 17.26
N LEU A 8 0.26 -5.12 17.66
CA LEU A 8 0.70 -5.78 18.91
C LEU A 8 0.07 -5.16 20.16
N VAL A 9 -0.15 -3.83 20.17
CA VAL A 9 -0.87 -3.16 21.27
C VAL A 9 -2.32 -3.58 21.32
N LEU A 10 -3.02 -3.62 20.18
CA LEU A 10 -4.42 -4.06 20.13
C LEU A 10 -4.55 -5.57 20.46
N ASP A 11 -3.63 -6.39 19.95
CA ASP A 11 -3.56 -7.81 20.27
C ASP A 11 -3.39 -8.04 21.77
N ALA A 12 -2.51 -7.27 22.42
CA ALA A 12 -2.29 -7.33 23.85
C ALA A 12 -3.54 -6.95 24.67
N LEU A 13 -4.27 -5.91 24.24
CA LEU A 13 -5.55 -5.51 24.87
C LEU A 13 -6.63 -6.56 24.69
N LEU A 14 -6.71 -7.17 23.52
CA LEU A 14 -7.69 -8.23 23.21
C LEU A 14 -7.38 -9.51 24.00
N ALA A 15 -6.11 -9.93 24.06
CA ALA A 15 -5.69 -11.14 24.74
C ALA A 15 -5.88 -11.08 26.28
N ALA A 16 -5.85 -9.86 26.84
CA ALA A 16 -6.12 -9.62 28.26
C ALA A 16 -7.60 -9.31 28.54
N GLU A 17 -8.45 -9.29 27.53
CA GLU A 17 -9.86 -8.86 27.58
C GLU A 17 -10.09 -7.39 28.02
N ASP A 18 -9.02 -6.59 27.99
CA ASP A 18 -8.99 -5.20 28.48
C ASP A 18 -9.26 -4.16 27.39
N LEU A 19 -9.70 -4.57 26.18
CA LEU A 19 -9.90 -3.64 25.07
C LEU A 19 -10.83 -2.48 25.41
N THR A 20 -11.89 -2.74 26.17
CA THR A 20 -12.90 -1.73 26.56
C THR A 20 -12.60 -1.04 27.88
N GLN A 21 -11.85 -1.68 28.77
CA GLN A 21 -11.49 -1.15 30.09
C GLN A 21 -10.17 -0.37 30.06
N GLY A 22 -9.30 -0.73 29.13
CA GLY A 22 -7.95 -0.23 29.06
C GLY A 22 -6.96 -0.97 29.95
N MET A 23 -5.69 -0.71 29.75
CA MET A 23 -4.59 -1.40 30.43
C MET A 23 -3.50 -0.42 30.84
N SER A 24 -2.84 -0.68 31.98
CA SER A 24 -1.64 0.06 32.35
C SER A 24 -0.54 -0.13 31.29
N VAL A 25 0.25 0.90 31.06
CA VAL A 25 1.33 0.81 30.06
C VAL A 25 2.39 -0.24 30.45
N ASP A 26 2.56 -0.52 31.74
CA ASP A 26 3.50 -1.54 32.21
C ASP A 26 3.00 -2.94 31.88
N SER A 27 1.72 -3.24 32.13
CA SER A 27 1.07 -4.49 31.72
C SER A 27 1.05 -4.62 30.20
N LEU A 28 0.79 -3.53 29.48
CA LEU A 28 0.80 -3.49 28.03
C LEU A 28 2.16 -3.85 27.45
N ALA A 29 3.25 -3.28 28.01
CA ALA A 29 4.62 -3.58 27.60
C ALA A 29 4.96 -5.07 27.80
N GLN A 30 4.60 -5.64 28.96
CA GLN A 30 4.81 -7.07 29.24
C GLN A 30 4.06 -7.97 28.26
N ASN A 31 2.80 -7.65 27.95
CA ASN A 31 1.99 -8.41 27.02
C ASN A 31 2.52 -8.30 25.57
N VAL A 32 2.96 -7.12 25.16
CA VAL A 32 3.60 -6.90 23.85
C VAL A 32 4.91 -7.70 23.75
N VAL A 33 5.75 -7.71 24.80
CA VAL A 33 6.96 -8.55 24.84
C VAL A 33 6.60 -10.02 24.70
N ARG A 34 5.56 -10.50 25.40
CA ARG A 34 5.08 -11.88 25.29
C ARG A 34 4.59 -12.23 23.87
N SER A 35 3.83 -11.36 23.22
CA SER A 35 3.41 -11.55 21.84
C SER A 35 4.60 -11.50 20.86
N ALA A 36 5.53 -10.56 21.06
CA ALA A 36 6.71 -10.40 20.23
C ALA A 36 7.69 -11.57 20.35
N SER A 37 7.82 -12.20 21.53
CA SER A 37 8.69 -13.35 21.73
C SER A 37 8.31 -14.58 20.90
N ARG A 38 7.04 -14.65 20.45
CA ARG A 38 6.52 -15.75 19.63
C ARG A 38 6.89 -15.64 18.15
N ASN A 39 7.37 -14.46 17.70
CA ASN A 39 7.69 -14.22 16.30
C ASN A 39 8.91 -13.30 16.16
N PRO A 40 10.03 -13.79 15.58
CA PRO A 40 11.27 -13.02 15.42
C PRO A 40 11.08 -11.68 14.70
N ARG A 41 10.08 -11.59 13.80
CA ARG A 41 9.79 -10.37 13.08
C ARG A 41 9.24 -9.28 13.99
N PHE A 42 8.35 -9.65 14.91
CA PHE A 42 7.81 -8.70 15.89
C PHE A 42 8.90 -8.22 16.85
N ALA A 43 9.77 -9.13 17.29
CA ALA A 43 10.93 -8.79 18.11
C ALA A 43 11.85 -7.79 17.39
N SER A 44 12.15 -8.01 16.12
CA SER A 44 12.95 -7.10 15.30
C SER A 44 12.31 -5.72 15.12
N ASP A 45 10.98 -5.65 15.04
CA ASP A 45 10.27 -4.38 14.89
C ASP A 45 10.39 -3.47 16.11
N LEU A 46 10.40 -4.04 17.31
CA LEU A 46 10.49 -3.28 18.55
C LEU A 46 11.77 -2.47 18.63
N SER A 47 12.86 -2.91 17.95
CA SER A 47 14.16 -2.21 17.94
C SER A 47 14.75 -2.01 19.36
N VAL A 48 14.23 -2.75 20.34
CA VAL A 48 14.63 -2.78 21.75
C VAL A 48 14.70 -4.25 22.16
N PRO A 49 15.71 -4.68 22.94
CA PRO A 49 15.77 -6.04 23.44
C PRO A 49 14.54 -6.43 24.24
N LEU A 50 14.01 -7.65 24.04
CA LEU A 50 12.77 -8.10 24.70
C LEU A 50 12.90 -8.23 26.23
N ASN A 51 14.12 -8.35 26.76
CA ASN A 51 14.41 -8.34 28.19
C ASN A 51 14.47 -6.92 28.81
N ASP A 52 14.47 -5.88 27.95
CA ASP A 52 14.36 -4.48 28.38
C ASP A 52 12.89 -4.02 28.30
N VAL A 53 12.09 -4.45 29.28
CA VAL A 53 10.66 -4.11 29.34
C VAL A 53 10.43 -2.61 29.48
N ASP A 54 11.31 -1.89 30.19
CA ASP A 54 11.24 -0.43 30.35
C ASP A 54 11.49 0.29 29.03
N GLY A 55 12.47 -0.18 28.25
CA GLY A 55 12.71 0.31 26.90
C GLY A 55 11.51 0.06 25.98
N VAL A 56 10.89 -1.12 26.04
CA VAL A 56 9.66 -1.41 25.29
C VAL A 56 8.52 -0.50 25.73
N ARG A 57 8.32 -0.29 27.04
CA ARG A 57 7.32 0.64 27.58
C ARG A 57 7.49 2.05 27.00
N LYS A 58 8.71 2.58 27.05
CA LYS A 58 9.05 3.91 26.49
C LYS A 58 8.74 3.97 24.99
N LEU A 59 9.16 2.95 24.25
CA LEU A 59 8.87 2.84 22.80
C LEU A 59 7.36 2.88 22.51
N LEU A 60 6.54 2.15 23.28
CA LEU A 60 5.08 2.13 23.07
C LEU A 60 4.45 3.48 23.33
N VAL A 61 4.90 4.20 24.38
CA VAL A 61 4.41 5.55 24.70
C VAL A 61 4.77 6.54 23.59
N GLU A 62 6.02 6.55 23.15
CA GLU A 62 6.54 7.52 22.17
C GLU A 62 5.99 7.33 20.76
N HIS A 63 5.64 6.12 20.37
CA HIS A 63 5.24 5.82 18.99
C HIS A 63 3.77 5.47 18.82
N PRO A 64 3.27 4.24 19.14
CA PRO A 64 1.88 3.93 18.81
C PRO A 64 0.90 4.73 19.67
N ILE A 65 1.13 4.85 20.98
CA ILE A 65 0.22 5.52 21.92
C ILE A 65 0.15 7.01 21.60
N ALA A 66 1.28 7.71 21.51
CA ALA A 66 1.32 9.12 21.17
C ALA A 66 0.63 9.42 19.83
N ALA A 67 0.81 8.55 18.82
CA ALA A 67 0.17 8.72 17.52
C ALA A 67 -1.36 8.56 17.58
N TRP A 68 -1.87 7.61 18.38
CA TRP A 68 -3.32 7.39 18.52
C TRP A 68 -4.00 8.47 19.34
N VAL A 69 -3.38 8.89 20.45
CA VAL A 69 -3.88 9.99 21.29
C VAL A 69 -3.90 11.33 20.53
N ALA A 70 -2.97 11.52 19.59
CA ALA A 70 -2.93 12.70 18.72
C ALA A 70 -3.87 12.60 17.50
N GLY A 71 -4.61 11.49 17.31
CA GLY A 71 -5.48 11.28 16.14
C GLY A 71 -4.73 11.17 14.81
N LYS A 72 -3.45 10.75 14.82
CA LYS A 72 -2.65 10.60 13.60
C LYS A 72 -3.14 9.40 12.76
N GLY A 73 -3.60 9.69 11.56
CA GLY A 73 -4.11 8.69 10.62
C GLY A 73 -5.63 8.46 10.68
N THR A 74 -6.36 9.24 11.48
CA THR A 74 -7.82 9.19 11.64
C THR A 74 -8.49 10.53 11.31
N GLY A 75 -7.80 11.40 10.57
CA GLY A 75 -8.36 12.74 10.26
C GLY A 75 -8.42 13.69 11.46
N GLY A 76 -7.70 13.38 12.54
CA GLY A 76 -7.73 14.14 13.80
C GLY A 76 -8.67 13.57 14.86
N GLU A 77 -9.47 12.56 14.53
CA GLU A 77 -10.34 11.89 15.50
C GLU A 77 -9.52 11.05 16.50
N ARG A 78 -9.85 11.20 17.77
CA ARG A 78 -9.17 10.54 18.89
C ARG A 78 -10.02 9.39 19.40
N HIS A 79 -9.65 8.18 19.03
CA HIS A 79 -10.34 6.97 19.48
C HIS A 79 -9.72 6.36 20.74
N PHE A 80 -8.56 6.85 21.16
CA PHE A 80 -7.85 6.41 22.36
C PHE A 80 -7.39 7.59 23.21
N GLU A 81 -7.29 7.36 24.50
CA GLU A 81 -6.67 8.26 25.46
C GLU A 81 -5.62 7.56 26.30
N PHE A 82 -4.68 8.33 26.84
CA PHE A 82 -3.63 7.88 27.74
C PHE A 82 -3.57 8.82 28.94
N LYS A 83 -4.03 8.35 30.08
CA LYS A 83 -4.10 9.10 31.33
C LYS A 83 -3.68 8.20 32.49
N GLU A 84 -2.97 8.75 33.47
CA GLU A 84 -2.53 8.04 34.68
C GLU A 84 -1.83 6.70 34.35
N SER A 85 -1.00 6.70 33.32
CA SER A 85 -0.33 5.50 32.79
C SER A 85 -1.25 4.39 32.28
N VAL A 86 -2.54 4.67 32.06
CA VAL A 86 -3.51 3.74 31.46
C VAL A 86 -3.82 4.15 30.03
N PHE A 87 -3.71 3.22 29.11
CA PHE A 87 -4.10 3.36 27.72
C PHE A 87 -5.45 2.69 27.50
N ARG A 88 -6.45 3.44 27.00
CA ARG A 88 -7.83 2.96 26.83
C ARG A 88 -8.54 3.64 25.68
N LEU A 89 -9.74 3.15 25.33
CA LEU A 89 -10.64 3.83 24.42
C LEU A 89 -11.05 5.20 24.97
N ALA A 90 -11.20 6.19 24.09
CA ALA A 90 -11.68 7.53 24.41
C ALA A 90 -13.23 7.64 24.32
N PHE A 91 -13.92 6.52 24.17
CA PHE A 91 -15.37 6.42 24.09
C PHE A 91 -15.85 5.13 24.77
N ASP A 92 -17.11 5.14 25.21
CA ASP A 92 -17.72 3.97 25.81
C ASP A 92 -18.35 3.05 24.76
N VAL A 93 -18.19 1.74 24.95
CA VAL A 93 -18.87 0.72 24.16
C VAL A 93 -20.05 0.17 24.96
N HIS A 94 -21.25 0.31 24.41
CA HIS A 94 -22.45 -0.19 25.06
C HIS A 94 -22.32 -1.68 25.42
N PRO A 95 -22.71 -2.13 26.63
CA PRO A 95 -22.49 -3.51 27.08
C PRO A 95 -22.94 -4.59 26.09
N ALA A 96 -24.11 -4.40 25.46
CA ALA A 96 -24.61 -5.34 24.45
C ALA A 96 -23.78 -5.40 23.17
N ALA A 97 -22.94 -4.39 22.88
CA ALA A 97 -22.08 -4.33 21.70
C ALA A 97 -20.63 -4.76 21.97
N GLN A 98 -20.23 -4.91 23.25
CA GLN A 98 -18.83 -5.18 23.60
C GLN A 98 -18.29 -6.48 22.99
N ALA A 99 -19.06 -7.55 23.00
CA ALA A 99 -18.66 -8.83 22.41
C ALA A 99 -18.40 -8.70 20.90
N THR A 100 -19.33 -8.09 20.18
CA THR A 100 -19.21 -7.84 18.74
C THR A 100 -18.04 -6.92 18.44
N PHE A 101 -17.87 -5.86 19.22
CA PHE A 101 -16.75 -4.90 19.05
C PHE A 101 -15.39 -5.59 19.25
N LYS A 102 -15.25 -6.42 20.29
CA LYS A 102 -14.03 -7.23 20.53
C LYS A 102 -13.76 -8.20 19.39
N GLN A 103 -14.79 -8.94 18.93
CA GLN A 103 -14.67 -9.87 17.81
C GLN A 103 -14.20 -9.16 16.54
N MET A 104 -14.89 -8.09 16.11
CA MET A 104 -14.53 -7.34 14.89
C MET A 104 -13.14 -6.74 14.98
N THR A 105 -12.74 -6.23 16.15
CA THR A 105 -11.39 -5.70 16.37
C THR A 105 -10.36 -6.81 16.25
N GLY A 106 -10.63 -8.00 16.81
CA GLY A 106 -9.77 -9.19 16.70
C GLY A 106 -9.57 -9.61 15.24
N GLU A 107 -10.65 -9.73 14.48
CA GLU A 107 -10.59 -10.07 13.04
C GLU A 107 -9.74 -9.08 12.24
N ILE A 108 -9.87 -7.77 12.54
CA ILE A 108 -9.05 -6.72 11.90
C ILE A 108 -7.58 -6.84 12.30
N VAL A 109 -7.29 -7.09 13.58
CA VAL A 109 -5.93 -7.26 14.09
C VAL A 109 -5.27 -8.47 13.46
N ASP A 110 -5.93 -9.62 13.47
CA ASP A 110 -5.44 -10.88 12.87
C ASP A 110 -5.16 -10.71 11.38
N TRP A 111 -6.11 -10.11 10.65
CA TRP A 111 -5.93 -9.83 9.23
C TRP A 111 -4.74 -8.89 8.96
N ARG A 112 -4.58 -7.83 9.76
CA ARG A 112 -3.46 -6.89 9.63
C ARG A 112 -2.12 -7.53 9.96
N ILE A 113 -2.07 -8.37 10.99
CA ILE A 113 -0.88 -9.15 11.36
C ILE A 113 -0.53 -10.13 10.25
N ALA A 114 -1.50 -10.90 9.76
CA ALA A 114 -1.30 -11.84 8.66
C ALA A 114 -0.76 -11.14 7.40
N GLN A 115 -1.34 -10.01 7.02
CA GLN A 115 -0.82 -9.19 5.91
C GLN A 115 0.61 -8.67 6.16
N TYR A 116 0.91 -8.28 7.40
CA TYR A 116 2.22 -7.78 7.75
C TYR A 116 3.27 -8.88 7.64
N LEU A 117 2.97 -10.06 8.17
CA LEU A 117 3.84 -11.24 8.10
C LEU A 117 4.01 -11.74 6.67
N ALA A 118 2.95 -11.81 5.88
CA ALA A 118 3.00 -12.23 4.49
C ALA A 118 3.93 -11.33 3.63
N ARG A 119 3.98 -10.02 3.90
CA ARG A 119 4.98 -9.12 3.27
C ARG A 119 6.42 -9.46 3.61
N SER A 120 6.65 -10.17 4.70
CA SER A 120 7.98 -10.54 5.19
C SER A 120 8.42 -11.92 4.74
N ILE A 121 7.46 -12.77 4.39
CA ILE A 121 7.68 -14.13 3.87
C ILE A 121 7.87 -14.09 2.35
N ALA A 122 7.50 -13.00 1.68
CA ALA A 122 7.94 -12.78 0.33
C ALA A 122 9.48 -12.81 0.35
N PRO A 123 10.12 -13.85 -0.22
CA PRO A 123 11.56 -13.93 -0.17
C PRO A 123 12.11 -12.66 -0.80
N SER A 124 13.08 -12.04 -0.14
CA SER A 124 14.02 -11.10 -0.74
C SER A 124 14.95 -11.86 -1.68
N VAL A 125 14.38 -12.67 -2.56
CA VAL A 125 15.05 -13.13 -3.74
C VAL A 125 15.09 -11.90 -4.64
N PRO A 126 16.24 -11.39 -5.03
CA PRO A 126 16.31 -10.45 -6.14
C PRO A 126 15.66 -11.20 -7.31
N VAL A 127 14.47 -10.78 -7.71
CA VAL A 127 13.86 -11.27 -8.94
C VAL A 127 14.67 -10.63 -10.06
N THR A 128 15.86 -11.19 -10.31
CA THR A 128 16.63 -11.01 -11.53
C THR A 128 15.97 -11.88 -12.60
N GLY A 129 14.77 -11.49 -13.03
CA GLY A 129 14.04 -12.17 -14.06
C GLY A 129 12.97 -11.27 -14.62
N SER A 130 12.86 -11.24 -15.93
CA SER A 130 11.69 -10.70 -16.61
C SER A 130 10.44 -11.34 -16.00
N PRO A 131 9.32 -10.58 -15.85
CA PRO A 131 8.08 -11.12 -15.30
C PRO A 131 7.68 -12.36 -16.10
N LYS A 132 7.38 -13.46 -15.39
CA LYS A 132 7.04 -14.72 -16.03
C LYS A 132 5.63 -14.61 -16.61
N ASN A 133 5.51 -14.93 -17.91
CA ASN A 133 4.23 -15.07 -18.63
C ASN A 133 3.38 -13.80 -18.76
N LEU A 134 3.98 -12.64 -18.99
CA LEU A 134 3.27 -11.46 -19.44
C LEU A 134 3.30 -11.37 -20.97
N ASP A 135 2.14 -11.58 -21.58
CA ASP A 135 1.96 -11.43 -23.01
C ASP A 135 1.53 -10.02 -23.36
N LEU A 136 2.26 -9.39 -24.28
CA LEU A 136 1.97 -8.05 -24.75
C LEU A 136 0.54 -7.96 -25.32
N TRP A 137 -0.19 -6.90 -24.98
CA TRP A 137 -1.58 -6.62 -25.38
C TRP A 137 -2.62 -7.59 -24.82
N GLN A 138 -2.26 -8.50 -23.91
CA GLN A 138 -3.23 -9.34 -23.20
C GLN A 138 -3.82 -8.63 -22.00
N SER A 139 -5.03 -9.06 -21.63
CA SER A 139 -5.80 -8.50 -20.51
C SER A 139 -5.58 -9.30 -19.24
N TYR A 140 -5.35 -8.59 -18.14
CA TYR A 140 -5.13 -9.15 -16.80
C TYR A 140 -6.05 -8.47 -15.79
N SER A 141 -6.68 -9.24 -14.91
CA SER A 141 -7.37 -8.64 -13.77
C SER A 141 -6.33 -8.03 -12.81
N ARG A 142 -6.75 -7.10 -11.97
CA ARG A 142 -5.82 -6.48 -11.01
C ARG A 142 -5.20 -7.51 -10.05
N SER A 143 -5.92 -8.57 -9.73
CA SER A 143 -5.45 -9.66 -8.86
C SER A 143 -4.44 -10.58 -9.52
N ASP A 144 -4.45 -10.69 -10.86
CA ASP A 144 -3.54 -11.56 -11.59
C ASP A 144 -2.15 -10.95 -11.79
N ILE A 145 -2.05 -9.61 -11.72
CA ILE A 145 -0.80 -8.89 -11.98
C ILE A 145 0.26 -9.17 -10.90
N PRO A 146 -0.01 -9.09 -9.57
CA PRO A 146 1.02 -9.29 -8.54
C PRO A 146 1.78 -10.60 -8.65
N PRO A 147 1.14 -11.78 -8.86
CA PRO A 147 1.85 -13.05 -8.99
C PRO A 147 2.86 -13.10 -10.14
N MET A 148 2.60 -12.37 -11.24
CA MET A 148 3.52 -12.27 -12.38
C MET A 148 4.86 -11.62 -12.00
N PHE A 149 4.85 -10.82 -10.94
CA PHE A 149 6.02 -10.15 -10.37
C PHE A 149 6.51 -10.78 -9.06
N GLY A 150 6.08 -12.00 -8.74
CA GLY A 150 6.42 -12.68 -7.49
C GLY A 150 5.86 -12.04 -6.24
N ALA A 151 4.78 -11.26 -6.36
CA ALA A 151 4.13 -10.56 -5.26
C ALA A 151 2.76 -11.17 -4.95
N VAL A 152 2.28 -10.93 -3.73
CA VAL A 152 0.92 -11.30 -3.31
C VAL A 152 0.01 -10.09 -3.44
N PHE A 153 -1.18 -10.29 -4.01
CA PHE A 153 -2.19 -9.23 -4.08
C PHE A 153 -2.61 -8.78 -2.67
N ASN A 154 -2.60 -7.47 -2.45
CA ASN A 154 -3.24 -6.86 -1.28
C ASN A 154 -3.88 -5.53 -1.68
N THR A 155 -5.05 -5.26 -1.13
CA THR A 155 -5.86 -4.07 -1.48
C THR A 155 -5.20 -2.75 -1.06
N GLY A 156 -4.30 -2.77 -0.06
CA GLY A 156 -3.64 -1.56 0.43
C GLY A 156 -2.65 -0.96 -0.58
N SER A 157 -1.77 -1.76 -1.18
CA SER A 157 -0.76 -1.29 -2.14
C SER A 157 -1.21 -1.44 -3.61
N TRP A 158 -1.92 -2.52 -3.95
CA TRP A 158 -2.29 -2.80 -5.33
C TRP A 158 -3.53 -2.04 -5.83
N ASN A 159 -4.23 -1.30 -4.96
CA ASN A 159 -5.24 -0.33 -5.38
C ASN A 159 -4.65 1.01 -5.81
N SER A 160 -3.35 1.22 -5.60
CA SER A 160 -2.63 2.37 -6.13
C SER A 160 -2.47 2.29 -7.65
N GLY A 161 -2.33 3.44 -8.31
CA GLY A 161 -1.99 3.55 -9.73
C GLY A 161 -0.51 3.30 -10.03
N MET A 162 0.35 3.23 -9.00
CA MET A 162 1.79 2.99 -9.13
C MET A 162 2.25 2.10 -7.97
N VAL A 163 2.88 0.96 -8.28
CA VAL A 163 3.33 -0.03 -7.29
C VAL A 163 4.76 -0.43 -7.60
N LEU A 164 5.64 -0.31 -6.59
CA LEU A 164 7.01 -0.84 -6.67
C LEU A 164 7.07 -2.19 -5.97
N THR A 165 7.48 -3.23 -6.70
CA THR A 165 7.71 -4.57 -6.16
C THR A 165 9.01 -5.15 -6.74
N GLY A 166 9.90 -5.63 -5.89
CA GLY A 166 11.24 -6.05 -6.32
C GLY A 166 11.95 -4.93 -7.10
N GLN A 167 12.33 -5.22 -8.31
CA GLN A 167 12.96 -4.28 -9.26
C GLN A 167 11.99 -3.77 -10.35
N SER A 168 10.67 -3.97 -10.17
CA SER A 168 9.66 -3.59 -11.14
C SER A 168 8.77 -2.48 -10.59
N LEU A 169 8.68 -1.35 -11.30
CA LEU A 169 7.72 -0.29 -11.08
C LEU A 169 6.54 -0.52 -12.01
N ILE A 170 5.38 -0.80 -11.43
CA ILE A 170 4.17 -1.17 -12.16
C ILE A 170 3.24 0.03 -12.19
N LEU A 171 2.88 0.49 -13.37
CA LEU A 171 1.94 1.57 -13.63
C LEU A 171 0.58 0.96 -14.00
N LEU A 172 -0.44 1.19 -13.17
CA LEU A 172 -1.82 0.72 -13.35
C LEU A 172 -2.71 1.90 -13.71
N VAL A 173 -2.76 2.22 -14.99
CA VAL A 173 -3.40 3.44 -15.51
C VAL A 173 -4.85 3.19 -15.90
N THR A 174 -5.73 4.13 -15.57
CA THR A 174 -7.13 4.15 -16.01
C THR A 174 -7.35 5.45 -16.80
N LEU A 175 -7.63 5.35 -18.11
CA LEU A 175 -7.72 6.52 -19.00
C LEU A 175 -8.92 7.41 -18.68
N THR A 176 -10.10 6.83 -18.46
CA THR A 176 -11.30 7.60 -18.11
C THR A 176 -11.61 7.42 -16.64
N LYS A 177 -11.41 8.46 -15.84
CA LYS A 177 -11.78 8.53 -14.43
C LYS A 177 -13.12 9.25 -14.36
N GLY A 178 -14.23 8.49 -14.23
CA GLY A 178 -15.56 9.08 -14.04
C GLY A 178 -15.61 9.97 -12.79
N ASN A 179 -16.32 11.13 -12.89
CA ASN A 179 -16.68 12.04 -11.78
C ASN A 179 -15.51 12.58 -10.92
N LEU A 180 -14.44 13.05 -11.52
CA LEU A 180 -13.53 13.97 -10.84
C LEU A 180 -14.03 15.40 -11.05
N ALA A 181 -14.04 16.20 -9.95
CA ALA A 181 -14.36 17.63 -10.02
C ALA A 181 -13.46 18.32 -11.10
N ALA A 182 -14.04 19.22 -11.85
CA ALA A 182 -13.32 19.99 -12.87
C ALA A 182 -12.04 20.60 -12.28
N GLY A 183 -10.88 20.25 -12.85
CA GLY A 183 -9.55 20.66 -12.38
C GLY A 183 -8.63 19.55 -11.88
N ASN A 184 -9.13 18.31 -11.67
CA ASN A 184 -8.32 17.14 -11.27
C ASN A 184 -8.28 16.05 -12.36
N GLU A 185 -8.46 16.40 -13.62
CA GLU A 185 -8.30 15.47 -14.73
C GLU A 185 -6.81 15.16 -14.92
N TYR A 186 -6.41 13.96 -14.52
CA TYR A 186 -5.11 13.43 -14.96
C TYR A 186 -5.18 13.24 -16.46
N LEU A 187 -4.25 13.87 -17.18
CA LEU A 187 -4.21 13.88 -18.64
C LEU A 187 -3.55 12.60 -19.22
N ASP A 188 -3.87 11.42 -18.63
CA ASP A 188 -3.34 10.16 -19.13
C ASP A 188 -3.95 9.84 -20.51
N HIS A 189 -3.19 9.96 -21.58
CA HIS A 189 -3.69 9.75 -22.94
C HIS A 189 -2.58 9.31 -23.90
N PHE A 190 -3.00 8.72 -25.02
CA PHE A 190 -2.14 8.44 -26.14
C PHE A 190 -2.03 9.67 -27.04
N ILE A 191 -0.80 10.12 -27.32
CA ILE A 191 -0.51 11.18 -28.30
C ILE A 191 -0.63 10.60 -29.72
N ASP A 192 -0.06 9.42 -29.90
CA ASP A 192 -0.14 8.60 -31.11
C ASP A 192 -0.16 7.11 -30.73
N ASP A 193 -0.02 6.19 -31.67
CA ASP A 193 -0.10 4.75 -31.40
C ASP A 193 1.13 4.18 -30.69
N GLN A 194 2.19 4.96 -30.51
CA GLN A 194 3.39 4.57 -29.77
C GLN A 194 3.77 5.51 -28.62
N THR A 195 3.16 6.70 -28.56
CA THR A 195 3.52 7.71 -27.56
C THR A 195 2.39 7.88 -26.55
N PHE A 196 2.71 7.63 -25.27
CA PHE A 196 1.77 7.71 -24.18
C PHE A 196 2.20 8.76 -23.16
N GLU A 197 1.33 9.71 -22.86
CA GLU A 197 1.52 10.69 -21.81
C GLU A 197 0.81 10.25 -20.53
N TRP A 198 1.55 10.27 -19.41
CA TRP A 198 1.07 9.82 -18.11
C TRP A 198 1.47 10.77 -17.01
N GLN A 199 0.58 10.97 -16.05
CA GLN A 199 0.83 11.79 -14.89
C GLN A 199 1.00 10.94 -13.63
N SER A 200 2.09 11.19 -12.88
CA SER A 200 2.39 10.47 -11.65
C SER A 200 1.44 10.85 -10.50
N GLN A 201 1.59 10.15 -9.37
CA GLN A 201 0.93 10.57 -8.12
C GLN A 201 1.44 11.92 -7.64
N ASN A 202 0.58 12.71 -6.97
CA ASN A 202 0.82 14.09 -6.54
C ASN A 202 2.07 14.30 -5.65
N GLN A 203 2.58 13.25 -5.01
CA GLN A 203 3.78 13.33 -4.15
C GLN A 203 5.08 12.94 -4.87
N THR A 204 5.00 12.52 -6.14
CA THR A 204 6.17 12.08 -6.90
C THR A 204 6.94 13.28 -7.42
N THR A 205 8.25 13.32 -7.14
CA THR A 205 9.19 14.32 -7.68
C THR A 205 10.18 13.64 -8.62
N GLN A 206 10.81 14.41 -9.50
CA GLN A 206 11.87 13.93 -10.39
C GLN A 206 13.04 13.34 -9.58
N ALA A 207 13.41 13.96 -8.47
CA ALA A 207 14.50 13.52 -7.59
C ALA A 207 14.14 12.32 -6.71
N SER A 208 12.84 11.98 -6.56
CA SER A 208 12.39 10.85 -5.73
C SER A 208 12.89 9.51 -6.28
N LYS A 209 12.86 8.45 -5.44
CA LYS A 209 13.21 7.09 -5.89
C LYS A 209 12.38 6.68 -7.12
N HIS A 210 11.07 6.95 -7.11
CA HIS A 210 10.20 6.64 -8.24
C HIS A 210 10.56 7.46 -9.48
N GLY A 211 10.83 8.77 -9.34
CA GLY A 211 11.29 9.61 -10.45
C GLY A 211 12.58 9.07 -11.09
N ARG A 212 13.56 8.69 -10.27
CA ARG A 212 14.82 8.10 -10.74
C ARG A 212 14.66 6.73 -11.39
N ILE A 213 13.66 5.94 -11.03
CA ILE A 213 13.29 4.71 -11.74
C ILE A 213 12.66 5.06 -13.09
N ILE A 214 11.72 6.02 -13.10
CA ILE A 214 10.97 6.45 -14.28
C ILE A 214 11.92 6.91 -15.39
N ASN A 215 12.89 7.78 -15.09
CA ASN A 215 13.85 8.26 -16.08
C ASN A 215 15.05 7.33 -16.34
N GLY A 216 15.08 6.15 -15.72
CA GLY A 216 16.15 5.16 -15.89
C GLY A 216 17.48 5.49 -15.20
N SER A 217 17.58 6.61 -14.44
CA SER A 217 18.82 6.96 -13.73
C SER A 217 19.14 6.03 -12.57
N LEU A 218 18.13 5.36 -11.98
CA LEU A 218 18.32 4.31 -11.01
C LEU A 218 18.34 2.94 -11.71
N ARG A 219 19.55 2.44 -11.97
CA ARG A 219 19.76 1.19 -12.70
C ARG A 219 19.21 -0.05 -11.97
N GLY A 220 18.91 -1.10 -12.72
CA GLY A 220 18.43 -2.38 -12.21
C GLY A 220 16.90 -2.41 -11.93
N TYR A 221 16.18 -1.38 -12.36
CA TYR A 221 14.73 -1.31 -12.30
C TYR A 221 14.12 -1.28 -13.70
N SER A 222 12.92 -1.85 -13.83
CA SER A 222 12.09 -1.77 -15.04
C SER A 222 10.73 -1.14 -14.74
N VAL A 223 10.16 -0.44 -15.71
CA VAL A 223 8.81 0.11 -15.63
C VAL A 223 7.89 -0.76 -16.48
N HIS A 224 6.76 -1.21 -15.92
CA HIS A 224 5.77 -2.03 -16.63
C HIS A 224 4.46 -1.26 -16.72
N LEU A 225 3.94 -1.10 -17.93
CA LEU A 225 2.74 -0.31 -18.18
C LEU A 225 1.52 -1.21 -18.41
N PHE A 226 0.49 -0.97 -17.60
CA PHE A 226 -0.81 -1.60 -17.70
C PHE A 226 -1.89 -0.54 -17.83
N ILE A 227 -2.71 -0.60 -18.88
CA ILE A 227 -3.73 0.42 -19.16
C ILE A 227 -5.11 -0.24 -19.23
N ARG A 228 -6.12 0.42 -18.69
CA ARG A 228 -7.52 0.11 -18.92
C ARG A 228 -8.30 1.36 -19.32
N PRO A 229 -9.33 1.24 -20.18
CA PRO A 229 -10.10 2.40 -20.61
C PRO A 229 -10.92 3.03 -19.50
N THR A 230 -11.56 2.20 -18.67
CA THR A 230 -12.47 2.63 -17.59
C THR A 230 -12.24 1.80 -16.33
N LYS A 231 -12.74 2.28 -15.19
CA LYS A 231 -12.64 1.57 -13.91
C LYS A 231 -13.55 0.32 -13.88
N LEU A 232 -14.73 0.42 -14.47
CA LEU A 232 -15.75 -0.63 -14.48
C LEU A 232 -16.12 -1.02 -15.92
N ARG A 233 -16.46 -2.29 -16.14
CA ARG A 233 -16.99 -2.83 -17.38
C ARG A 233 -17.99 -3.92 -17.06
N GLY A 234 -19.24 -3.78 -17.53
CA GLY A 234 -20.28 -4.77 -17.30
C GLY A 234 -20.60 -5.05 -15.83
N GLY A 235 -20.54 -4.01 -14.97
CA GLY A 235 -20.81 -4.14 -13.53
C GLY A 235 -19.63 -4.63 -12.67
N GLY A 236 -18.52 -5.08 -13.29
CA GLY A 236 -17.30 -5.53 -12.61
C GLY A 236 -16.10 -4.61 -12.84
N ALA A 237 -14.99 -4.88 -12.16
CA ALA A 237 -13.73 -4.18 -12.39
C ALA A 237 -13.19 -4.50 -13.79
N ALA A 238 -12.93 -3.46 -14.61
CA ALA A 238 -12.35 -3.65 -15.93
C ALA A 238 -10.90 -4.19 -15.81
N PRO A 239 -10.51 -5.18 -16.63
CA PRO A 239 -9.14 -5.67 -16.67
C PRO A 239 -8.19 -4.62 -17.27
N PHE A 240 -6.92 -4.76 -16.96
CA PHE A 240 -5.84 -3.99 -17.54
C PHE A 240 -5.22 -4.74 -18.72
N VAL A 241 -4.88 -4.01 -19.78
CA VAL A 241 -4.09 -4.53 -20.88
C VAL A 241 -2.63 -4.24 -20.62
N TYR A 242 -1.76 -5.24 -20.75
CA TYR A 242 -0.32 -5.07 -20.62
C TYR A 242 0.26 -4.42 -21.88
N CYS A 243 0.90 -3.25 -21.71
CA CYS A 243 1.47 -2.46 -22.82
C CYS A 243 3.00 -2.57 -22.90
N GLY A 244 3.60 -3.49 -22.16
CA GLY A 244 5.05 -3.74 -22.19
C GLY A 244 5.85 -2.87 -21.23
N VAL A 245 7.16 -2.76 -21.54
CA VAL A 245 8.14 -1.94 -20.83
C VAL A 245 8.36 -0.67 -21.66
N PRO A 246 7.73 0.47 -21.31
CA PRO A 246 7.88 1.68 -22.09
C PRO A 246 9.25 2.32 -21.87
N GLN A 247 9.75 3.03 -22.87
CA GLN A 247 10.97 3.80 -22.80
C GLN A 247 10.63 5.25 -22.37
N PHE A 248 11.40 5.76 -21.42
CA PHE A 248 11.31 7.17 -21.04
C PHE A 248 11.77 8.06 -22.20
N VAL A 249 10.95 9.07 -22.53
CA VAL A 249 11.28 10.08 -23.54
C VAL A 249 11.62 11.40 -22.89
N ASP A 250 10.66 11.95 -22.14
CA ASP A 250 10.80 13.25 -21.49
C ASP A 250 9.80 13.38 -20.33
N TRP A 251 9.98 14.39 -19.51
CA TRP A 251 9.06 14.73 -18.43
C TRP A 251 8.97 16.24 -18.19
N ARG A 252 7.89 16.67 -17.56
CA ARG A 252 7.70 18.04 -17.09
C ARG A 252 7.01 18.08 -15.74
N GLY A 253 7.15 19.21 -15.06
CA GLY A 253 6.48 19.46 -13.76
C GLY A 253 7.11 18.74 -12.58
N GLU A 254 6.53 19.00 -11.42
CA GLU A 254 6.84 18.42 -10.12
C GLU A 254 5.56 18.31 -9.30
N LYS A 255 5.34 17.16 -8.62
CA LYS A 255 4.24 16.93 -7.68
C LYS A 255 2.82 17.22 -8.22
N PRO A 256 2.40 16.61 -9.32
CA PRO A 256 2.95 15.46 -10.01
C PRO A 256 3.93 15.80 -11.13
N ILE A 257 4.68 14.81 -11.58
CA ILE A 257 5.44 14.86 -12.84
C ILE A 257 4.57 14.30 -13.97
N THR A 258 4.63 14.92 -15.14
CA THR A 258 4.02 14.39 -16.37
C THR A 258 5.14 13.79 -17.23
N VAL A 259 4.97 12.54 -17.63
CA VAL A 259 6.00 11.74 -18.32
C VAL A 259 5.50 11.34 -19.69
N GLN A 260 6.34 11.48 -20.71
CA GLN A 260 6.13 10.89 -22.02
C GLN A 260 6.87 9.58 -22.14
N TRP A 261 6.14 8.57 -22.56
CA TRP A 261 6.61 7.20 -22.76
C TRP A 261 6.55 6.82 -24.24
N LYS A 262 7.58 6.13 -24.72
CA LYS A 262 7.58 5.46 -26.02
C LYS A 262 7.32 3.98 -25.81
N LEU A 263 6.28 3.44 -26.42
CA LEU A 263 6.03 2.00 -26.44
C LEU A 263 6.98 1.31 -27.44
N GLU A 264 7.45 0.13 -27.08
CA GLU A 264 8.29 -0.69 -27.97
C GLU A 264 7.51 -1.13 -29.21
N THR A 265 6.25 -1.47 -29.05
CA THR A 265 5.34 -1.93 -30.11
C THR A 265 4.13 -0.99 -30.18
N PRO A 266 3.68 -0.57 -31.38
CA PRO A 266 2.49 0.26 -31.55
C PRO A 266 1.24 -0.42 -30.97
N VAL A 267 0.29 0.39 -30.50
CA VAL A 267 -1.03 -0.10 -30.08
C VAL A 267 -1.71 -0.81 -31.26
N PRO A 268 -2.08 -2.09 -31.12
CA PRO A 268 -2.75 -2.85 -32.16
C PRO A 268 -4.06 -2.18 -32.59
N GLU A 269 -4.41 -2.29 -33.85
CA GLU A 269 -5.58 -1.64 -34.44
C GLU A 269 -6.88 -1.91 -33.67
N HIS A 270 -7.09 -3.15 -33.22
CA HIS A 270 -8.28 -3.54 -32.45
C HIS A 270 -8.37 -2.88 -31.05
N LEU A 271 -7.27 -2.36 -30.51
CA LEU A 271 -7.21 -1.64 -29.21
C LEU A 271 -7.21 -0.11 -29.38
N ARG A 272 -6.91 0.42 -30.57
CA ARG A 272 -6.82 1.89 -30.79
C ARG A 272 -8.11 2.61 -30.41
N ARG A 273 -9.26 2.07 -30.85
CA ARG A 273 -10.56 2.64 -30.48
C ARG A 273 -10.84 2.55 -28.98
N LEU A 274 -10.42 1.45 -28.33
CA LEU A 274 -10.60 1.22 -26.90
C LEU A 274 -9.79 2.23 -26.07
N PHE A 275 -8.58 2.54 -26.51
CA PHE A 275 -7.66 3.47 -25.85
C PHE A 275 -7.75 4.90 -26.35
N LYS A 276 -8.65 5.20 -27.31
CA LYS A 276 -8.83 6.53 -27.93
C LYS A 276 -7.52 7.05 -28.55
N VAL A 277 -6.78 6.17 -29.23
CA VAL A 277 -5.54 6.54 -29.94
C VAL A 277 -5.88 7.34 -31.18
N GLY A 278 -5.32 8.55 -31.32
CA GLY A 278 -5.52 9.41 -32.51
C GLY A 278 -6.91 10.03 -32.58
N GLY A 279 -7.59 10.24 -31.45
CA GLY A 279 -8.89 10.94 -31.37
C GLY A 279 -8.70 12.42 -31.06
#